data_4ad6ef31c0f2b783375e17e518fa9513
#
_entry.id   4ad6ef31c0f2b783375e17e518fa9513
#
_cell.length_a   1.000
_cell.length_b   1.000
_cell.length_c   1.000
_cell.angle_alpha   90.00
_cell.angle_beta   90.00
_cell.angle_gamma   90.00
#
_symmetry.space_group_name_H-M   'P 1'
#
loop_
_entity.id
_entity.type
_entity.pdbx_description
1 polymer ?
#
loop_
_entity_poly.entity_id
_entity_poly.type
_entity_poly.pdbx_seq_one_letter_code
_entity_poly.pdbx_strand_id
1 'polypeptide(L)'
;YGVSEFGSNETTNPPSAAAQMDTDTYRRAMYVARFAINALDSGFTYMSYWVLGNSYYDGTMMDLGLWKYKNKNWELRPQYYTYSLITRYTDRNSSIYGTDLNEFGNVCMVALQNEGGKWTYLLANSGATQEKLSVVNANFSSGSMDKYEVTENSIPMDGQTLGIDKSNTVSVENGALNLIIRPNSVMVLTNIAAE
;
A
#
# COMPACT_ATOMS: atom_id res chain seq x y z
N TYR A 1 -1.25 14.90 12.80
CA TYR A 1 -0.27 15.33 11.78
C TYR A 1 -0.64 14.71 10.44
N GLY A 2 -0.25 15.38 9.32
CA GLY A 2 -0.55 14.88 7.98
C GLY A 2 0.47 15.29 6.95
N VAL A 3 0.47 14.59 5.82
CA VAL A 3 1.27 14.90 4.63
C VAL A 3 0.33 15.38 3.55
N SER A 4 0.46 16.65 3.16
CA SER A 4 -0.42 17.24 2.13
C SER A 4 -0.16 16.64 0.75
N GLU A 5 1.08 16.24 0.48
CA GLU A 5 1.47 15.67 -0.81
C GLU A 5 2.66 14.71 -0.63
N PHE A 6 2.59 13.54 -1.25
CA PHE A 6 3.70 12.61 -1.39
C PHE A 6 3.61 11.86 -2.73
N GLY A 7 4.67 11.20 -3.14
CA GLY A 7 4.70 10.39 -4.37
C GLY A 7 5.86 10.75 -5.30
N SER A 8 6.49 11.89 -5.12
CA SER A 8 7.74 12.27 -5.77
C SER A 8 8.90 12.21 -4.78
N ASN A 9 10.08 11.92 -5.25
CA ASN A 9 11.33 12.05 -4.49
C ASN A 9 12.16 13.26 -4.96
N GLU A 10 11.56 14.17 -5.68
CA GLU A 10 12.17 15.37 -6.23
C GLU A 10 11.76 16.60 -5.44
N THR A 11 12.70 17.50 -5.21
CA THR A 11 12.48 18.77 -4.52
C THR A 11 12.41 19.96 -5.46
N THR A 12 12.71 19.77 -6.74
CA THR A 12 12.60 20.81 -7.77
C THR A 12 11.17 20.90 -8.32
N ASN A 13 10.80 22.08 -8.77
CA ASN A 13 9.49 22.34 -9.36
C ASN A 13 9.66 23.12 -10.68
N PRO A 14 9.33 22.55 -11.86
CA PRO A 14 8.77 21.20 -12.04
C PRO A 14 9.79 20.08 -11.71
N PRO A 15 9.34 18.85 -11.44
CA PRO A 15 10.23 17.73 -11.22
C PRO A 15 11.11 17.47 -12.43
N SER A 16 12.37 17.15 -12.17
CA SER A 16 13.31 16.80 -13.24
C SER A 16 12.94 15.47 -13.91
N ALA A 17 13.51 15.21 -15.09
CA ALA A 17 13.35 13.90 -15.73
C ALA A 17 13.87 12.75 -14.85
N ALA A 18 14.89 12.99 -14.03
CA ALA A 18 15.41 12.00 -13.09
C ALA A 18 14.41 11.64 -11.99
N ALA A 19 13.62 12.59 -11.49
CA ALA A 19 12.57 12.33 -10.51
C ALA A 19 11.42 11.50 -11.09
N GLN A 20 11.22 11.59 -12.39
CA GLN A 20 10.17 10.88 -13.11
C GLN A 20 10.62 9.50 -13.60
N MET A 21 11.89 9.14 -13.43
CA MET A 21 12.36 7.78 -13.66
C MET A 21 11.64 6.82 -12.68
N ASP A 22 11.49 5.59 -13.05
CA ASP A 22 10.82 4.56 -12.24
C ASP A 22 9.31 4.70 -12.05
N THR A 23 8.65 5.74 -12.56
CA THR A 23 7.20 5.92 -12.36
C THR A 23 6.35 4.79 -12.93
N ASP A 24 6.86 4.06 -13.92
CA ASP A 24 6.22 2.89 -14.51
C ASP A 24 6.73 1.57 -13.93
N THR A 25 7.53 1.59 -12.87
CA THR A 25 8.12 0.38 -12.29
C THR A 25 7.43 -0.05 -11.02
N TYR A 26 7.50 -1.35 -10.71
CA TYR A 26 7.05 -1.89 -9.44
C TYR A 26 7.85 -1.36 -8.23
N ARG A 27 9.11 -0.96 -8.45
CA ARG A 27 9.91 -0.30 -7.40
C ARG A 27 9.24 0.97 -6.88
N ARG A 28 8.64 1.78 -7.76
CA ARG A 28 7.85 2.95 -7.37
C ARG A 28 6.63 2.55 -6.54
N ALA A 29 5.94 1.48 -6.94
CA ALA A 29 4.79 0.95 -6.20
C ALA A 29 5.17 0.56 -4.75
N MET A 30 6.33 -0.08 -4.57
CA MET A 30 6.85 -0.43 -3.25
C MET A 30 7.20 0.82 -2.40
N TYR A 31 7.78 1.87 -3.00
CA TYR A 31 8.04 3.12 -2.28
C TYR A 31 6.76 3.79 -1.80
N VAL A 32 5.75 3.87 -2.66
CA VAL A 32 4.46 4.45 -2.32
C VAL A 32 3.80 3.69 -1.17
N ALA A 33 3.74 2.37 -1.27
CA ALA A 33 3.14 1.53 -0.23
C ALA A 33 3.89 1.63 1.10
N ARG A 34 5.21 1.51 1.09
CA ARG A 34 6.03 1.62 2.30
C ARG A 34 5.92 2.99 2.95
N PHE A 35 5.92 4.05 2.14
CA PHE A 35 5.71 5.40 2.67
C PHE A 35 4.37 5.50 3.38
N ALA A 36 3.28 5.04 2.76
CA ALA A 36 1.95 5.10 3.34
C ALA A 36 1.85 4.30 4.66
N ILE A 37 2.39 3.07 4.68
CA ILE A 37 2.39 2.21 5.87
C ILE A 37 3.21 2.84 6.99
N ASN A 38 4.44 3.28 6.72
CA ASN A 38 5.31 3.89 7.72
C ASN A 38 4.76 5.24 8.24
N ALA A 39 4.11 6.02 7.38
CA ALA A 39 3.48 7.26 7.80
C ALA A 39 2.33 6.99 8.77
N LEU A 40 1.47 6.01 8.50
CA LEU A 40 0.41 5.58 9.43
C LEU A 40 1.01 5.07 10.73
N ASP A 41 2.02 4.19 10.68
CA ASP A 41 2.71 3.66 11.86
C ASP A 41 3.35 4.78 12.71
N SER A 42 3.81 5.85 12.07
CA SER A 42 4.33 7.06 12.73
C SER A 42 3.24 8.02 13.24
N GLY A 43 1.96 7.65 13.15
CA GLY A 43 0.83 8.44 13.65
C GLY A 43 0.35 9.55 12.72
N PHE A 44 0.71 9.52 11.43
CA PHE A 44 0.10 10.41 10.45
C PHE A 44 -1.35 9.97 10.18
N THR A 45 -2.28 10.91 10.28
CA THR A 45 -3.73 10.66 10.13
C THR A 45 -4.28 11.08 8.78
N TYR A 46 -3.44 11.70 7.95
CA TYR A 46 -3.81 12.21 6.65
C TYR A 46 -2.61 12.19 5.71
N MET A 47 -2.80 11.71 4.50
CA MET A 47 -1.81 11.78 3.43
C MET A 47 -2.50 11.80 2.06
N SER A 48 -2.01 12.65 1.15
CA SER A 48 -2.49 12.72 -0.23
C SER A 48 -1.38 12.32 -1.20
N TYR A 49 -1.69 11.38 -2.08
CA TYR A 49 -0.76 11.04 -3.16
C TYR A 49 -0.78 12.14 -4.24
N TRP A 50 0.37 12.63 -4.61
CA TRP A 50 0.56 13.54 -5.73
C TRP A 50 1.14 12.78 -6.93
N VAL A 51 0.39 12.55 -7.97
CA VAL A 51 -0.91 13.08 -8.35
C VAL A 51 -1.79 11.92 -8.87
N LEU A 52 -3.10 12.10 -8.91
CA LEU A 52 -4.02 11.06 -9.34
C LEU A 52 -3.75 10.61 -10.78
N GLY A 53 -3.70 11.52 -11.72
CA GLY A 53 -3.34 11.27 -13.12
C GLY A 53 -2.22 12.19 -13.58
N ASN A 54 -1.49 11.77 -14.61
CA ASN A 54 -0.49 12.64 -15.24
C ASN A 54 -1.08 13.99 -15.63
N SER A 55 -0.34 15.05 -15.45
CA SER A 55 -0.74 16.41 -15.78
C SER A 55 0.41 17.24 -16.31
N TYR A 56 0.09 18.32 -17.01
CA TYR A 56 1.08 19.32 -17.37
C TYR A 56 1.24 20.33 -16.25
N TYR A 57 2.47 20.65 -15.90
CA TYR A 57 2.83 21.74 -15.03
C TYR A 57 3.89 22.60 -15.72
N ASP A 58 3.58 23.88 -15.90
CA ASP A 58 4.45 24.85 -16.57
C ASP A 58 5.02 24.32 -17.91
N GLY A 59 4.14 23.73 -18.74
CA GLY A 59 4.51 23.17 -20.03
C GLY A 59 5.23 21.82 -19.99
N THR A 60 5.58 21.30 -18.81
CA THR A 60 6.24 20.01 -18.62
C THR A 60 5.22 18.94 -18.21
N MET A 61 5.25 17.78 -18.88
CA MET A 61 4.45 16.64 -18.47
C MET A 61 5.00 16.07 -17.16
N MET A 62 4.15 16.00 -16.15
CA MET A 62 4.43 15.34 -14.88
C MET A 62 3.93 13.91 -14.95
N ASP A 63 4.85 12.97 -15.11
CA ASP A 63 4.58 11.54 -15.20
C ASP A 63 4.55 10.88 -13.80
N LEU A 64 3.88 11.51 -12.82
CA LEU A 64 3.82 11.07 -11.43
C LEU A 64 2.49 10.43 -11.05
N GLY A 65 1.51 10.41 -11.96
CA GLY A 65 0.16 9.93 -11.68
C GLY A 65 0.07 8.46 -11.31
N LEU A 66 -0.99 8.11 -10.59
CA LEU A 66 -1.41 6.71 -10.42
C LEU A 66 -1.82 6.10 -11.75
N TRP A 67 -2.26 6.93 -12.68
CA TRP A 67 -2.48 6.55 -14.09
C TRP A 67 -1.84 7.53 -15.05
N LYS A 68 -1.59 7.04 -16.26
CA LYS A 68 -0.98 7.77 -17.37
C LYS A 68 -1.94 8.79 -17.95
N TYR A 69 -1.47 9.62 -18.86
CA TYR A 69 -2.28 10.62 -19.53
C TYR A 69 -3.17 10.03 -20.63
N LYS A 70 -4.13 10.80 -21.15
CA LYS A 70 -5.11 10.41 -22.17
C LYS A 70 -4.51 9.78 -23.43
N ASN A 71 -3.31 10.21 -23.85
CA ASN A 71 -2.62 9.65 -25.02
C ASN A 71 -2.07 8.22 -24.77
N LYS A 72 -2.13 7.75 -23.53
CA LYS A 72 -1.82 6.37 -23.10
C LYS A 72 -3.07 5.68 -22.53
N ASN A 73 -4.26 6.11 -22.98
CA ASN A 73 -5.55 5.51 -22.61
C ASN A 73 -5.77 5.40 -21.09
N TRP A 74 -5.22 6.33 -20.30
CA TRP A 74 -5.34 6.34 -18.84
C TRP A 74 -4.88 5.04 -18.16
N GLU A 75 -3.93 4.34 -18.76
CA GLU A 75 -3.38 3.10 -18.20
C GLU A 75 -2.95 3.28 -16.75
N LEU A 76 -3.35 2.35 -15.89
CA LEU A 76 -2.97 2.29 -14.49
C LEU A 76 -1.50 1.91 -14.35
N ARG A 77 -0.84 2.53 -13.38
CA ARG A 77 0.55 2.22 -13.04
C ARG A 77 0.65 1.22 -11.88
N PRO A 78 1.80 0.59 -11.69
CA PRO A 78 2.03 -0.33 -10.57
C PRO A 78 1.67 0.27 -9.20
N GLN A 79 1.99 1.56 -8.96
CA GLN A 79 1.66 2.24 -7.70
C GLN A 79 0.16 2.43 -7.48
N TYR A 80 -0.66 2.45 -8.53
CA TYR A 80 -2.12 2.42 -8.38
C TYR A 80 -2.55 1.17 -7.60
N TYR A 81 -2.05 0.00 -7.98
CA TYR A 81 -2.50 -1.27 -7.39
C TYR A 81 -2.10 -1.40 -5.92
N THR A 82 -0.89 -0.99 -5.56
CA THR A 82 -0.45 -1.05 -4.16
C THR A 82 -1.15 0.01 -3.31
N TYR A 83 -1.31 1.22 -3.80
CA TYR A 83 -1.95 2.30 -3.05
C TYR A 83 -3.46 2.13 -2.95
N SER A 84 -4.14 1.73 -4.03
CA SER A 84 -5.58 1.46 -4.00
C SER A 84 -5.92 0.30 -3.05
N LEU A 85 -5.07 -0.73 -2.98
CA LEU A 85 -5.24 -1.81 -2.02
C LEU A 85 -5.19 -1.30 -0.57
N ILE A 86 -4.25 -0.40 -0.25
CA ILE A 86 -4.15 0.23 1.06
C ILE A 86 -5.40 1.10 1.33
N THR A 87 -5.75 2.00 0.42
CA THR A 87 -6.84 2.96 0.64
C THR A 87 -8.21 2.30 0.68
N ARG A 88 -8.40 1.20 -0.05
CA ARG A 88 -9.68 0.47 -0.09
C ARG A 88 -10.09 -0.10 1.27
N TYR A 89 -9.12 -0.52 2.07
CA TYR A 89 -9.36 -1.19 3.36
C TYR A 89 -8.93 -0.35 4.56
N THR A 90 -8.73 0.95 4.35
CA THR A 90 -8.46 1.92 5.41
C THR A 90 -9.68 2.81 5.58
N ASP A 91 -10.51 2.49 6.56
CA ASP A 91 -11.72 3.26 6.84
C ASP A 91 -11.38 4.59 7.51
N ARG A 92 -12.23 5.58 7.27
CA ARG A 92 -12.21 6.86 7.98
C ARG A 92 -12.37 6.63 9.48
N ASN A 93 -11.68 7.42 10.30
CA ASN A 93 -11.70 7.36 11.76
C ASN A 93 -11.19 6.03 12.35
N SER A 94 -10.45 5.24 11.59
CA SER A 94 -9.79 4.04 12.13
C SER A 94 -8.79 4.43 13.22
N SER A 95 -8.75 3.68 14.30
CA SER A 95 -7.66 3.71 15.27
C SER A 95 -6.42 3.05 14.67
N ILE A 96 -5.26 3.68 14.87
CA ILE A 96 -3.97 3.20 14.35
C ILE A 96 -3.21 2.54 15.50
N TYR A 97 -2.72 1.35 15.27
CA TYR A 97 -1.88 0.58 16.20
C TYR A 97 -0.52 0.35 15.53
N GLY A 98 0.49 1.00 16.05
CA GLY A 98 1.87 0.81 15.65
C GLY A 98 2.37 -0.60 15.97
N THR A 99 3.43 -1.02 15.29
CA THR A 99 4.00 -2.35 15.44
C THR A 99 5.49 -2.27 15.74
N ASP A 100 5.98 -3.20 16.54
CA ASP A 100 7.41 -3.37 16.78
C ASP A 100 7.96 -4.47 15.87
N LEU A 101 8.59 -4.06 14.77
CA LEU A 101 9.20 -4.94 13.79
C LEU A 101 10.72 -4.78 13.71
N ASN A 102 11.37 -4.41 14.80
CA ASN A 102 12.80 -4.10 14.84
C ASN A 102 13.71 -5.21 14.25
N GLU A 103 13.25 -6.45 14.24
CA GLU A 103 13.99 -7.59 13.69
C GLU A 103 13.84 -7.79 12.17
N PHE A 104 12.88 -7.08 11.55
CA PHE A 104 12.50 -7.28 10.13
C PHE A 104 12.76 -6.01 9.30
N GLY A 105 14.00 -5.57 9.17
CA GLY A 105 14.37 -4.30 8.53
C GLY A 105 13.81 -4.03 7.12
N ASN A 106 13.38 -5.07 6.40
CA ASN A 106 12.76 -4.95 5.08
C ASN A 106 11.23 -5.00 5.11
N VAL A 107 10.64 -5.35 6.24
CA VAL A 107 9.19 -5.42 6.43
C VAL A 107 8.72 -4.20 7.21
N CYS A 108 7.65 -3.57 6.76
CA CYS A 108 6.90 -2.60 7.55
C CYS A 108 5.45 -3.07 7.67
N MET A 109 4.82 -2.72 8.78
CA MET A 109 3.44 -3.09 9.07
C MET A 109 2.78 -2.01 9.93
N VAL A 110 1.47 -1.87 9.78
CA VAL A 110 0.60 -1.12 10.67
C VAL A 110 -0.73 -1.85 10.79
N ALA A 111 -1.33 -1.83 11.97
CA ALA A 111 -2.67 -2.37 12.19
C ALA A 111 -3.68 -1.23 12.38
N LEU A 112 -4.86 -1.40 11.83
CA LEU A 112 -5.95 -0.44 11.87
C LEU A 112 -7.21 -1.14 12.40
N GLN A 113 -7.97 -0.43 13.22
CA GLN A 113 -9.30 -0.89 13.63
C GLN A 113 -10.32 0.21 13.33
N ASN A 114 -11.35 -0.10 12.55
CA ASN A 114 -12.42 0.84 12.26
C ASN A 114 -13.42 0.96 13.44
N GLU A 115 -14.33 1.93 13.36
CA GLU A 115 -15.36 2.16 14.38
C GLU A 115 -16.28 0.95 14.59
N GLY A 116 -16.42 0.08 13.59
CA GLY A 116 -17.17 -1.18 13.67
C GLY A 116 -16.39 -2.35 14.30
N GLY A 117 -15.18 -2.09 14.83
CA GLY A 117 -14.32 -3.11 15.44
C GLY A 117 -13.66 -4.06 14.43
N LYS A 118 -13.71 -3.75 13.13
CA LYS A 118 -13.07 -4.55 12.08
C LYS A 118 -11.60 -4.16 11.96
N TRP A 119 -10.78 -5.15 11.65
CA TRP A 119 -9.33 -5.00 11.57
C TRP A 119 -8.82 -5.03 10.14
N THR A 120 -7.82 -4.20 9.90
CA THR A 120 -6.97 -4.25 8.69
C THR A 120 -5.51 -4.21 9.09
N TYR A 121 -4.71 -5.11 8.56
CA TYR A 121 -3.26 -5.11 8.67
C TYR A 121 -2.68 -4.79 7.30
N LEU A 122 -1.87 -3.75 7.24
CA LEU A 122 -1.16 -3.32 6.04
C LEU A 122 0.31 -3.70 6.20
N LEU A 123 0.86 -4.46 5.26
CA LEU A 123 2.24 -4.93 5.30
C LEU A 123 2.93 -4.70 3.96
N ALA A 124 4.22 -4.44 4.01
CA ALA A 124 5.07 -4.47 2.82
C ALA A 124 6.42 -5.09 3.14
N ASN A 125 6.88 -6.00 2.28
CA ASN A 125 8.22 -6.57 2.31
C ASN A 125 9.01 -6.12 1.09
N SER A 126 10.01 -5.28 1.29
CA SER A 126 10.93 -4.83 0.22
C SER A 126 12.19 -5.66 0.11
N GLY A 127 12.31 -6.74 0.91
CA GLY A 127 13.44 -7.66 0.87
C GLY A 127 13.37 -8.62 -0.31
N ALA A 128 14.51 -9.26 -0.59
CA ALA A 128 14.64 -10.27 -1.62
C ALA A 128 14.19 -11.67 -1.16
N THR A 129 13.87 -11.84 0.12
CA THR A 129 13.45 -13.10 0.74
C THR A 129 12.03 -13.00 1.26
N GLN A 130 11.34 -14.13 1.31
CA GLN A 130 10.08 -14.21 2.06
C GLN A 130 10.35 -14.17 3.56
N GLU A 131 9.41 -13.57 4.30
CA GLU A 131 9.49 -13.51 5.75
C GLU A 131 8.29 -14.23 6.38
N LYS A 132 8.54 -14.88 7.52
CA LYS A 132 7.50 -15.51 8.34
C LYS A 132 7.25 -14.63 9.55
N LEU A 133 6.01 -14.22 9.71
CA LEU A 133 5.59 -13.31 10.78
C LEU A 133 4.54 -14.01 11.65
N SER A 134 4.64 -13.81 12.95
CA SER A 134 3.57 -14.12 13.89
C SER A 134 3.08 -12.80 14.50
N VAL A 135 1.91 -12.35 14.04
CA VAL A 135 1.29 -11.10 14.51
C VAL A 135 0.33 -11.44 15.64
N VAL A 136 0.57 -10.90 16.83
CA VAL A 136 -0.28 -11.12 18.00
C VAL A 136 -1.16 -9.90 18.24
N ASN A 137 -2.47 -10.14 18.37
CA ASN A 137 -3.45 -9.11 18.69
C ASN A 137 -4.43 -9.63 19.73
N ALA A 138 -4.27 -9.19 20.97
CA ALA A 138 -5.13 -9.61 22.09
C ALA A 138 -6.60 -9.18 21.92
N ASN A 139 -6.86 -8.14 21.12
CA ASN A 139 -8.22 -7.63 20.87
C ASN A 139 -8.95 -8.35 19.73
N PHE A 140 -8.30 -9.30 19.06
CA PHE A 140 -8.87 -10.12 18.00
C PHE A 140 -8.49 -11.59 18.21
N SER A 141 -9.14 -12.24 19.15
CA SER A 141 -8.77 -13.58 19.65
C SER A 141 -9.02 -14.71 18.65
N SER A 142 -10.03 -14.60 17.79
CA SER A 142 -10.36 -15.63 16.80
C SER A 142 -11.16 -15.05 15.65
N GLY A 143 -11.11 -15.71 14.49
CA GLY A 143 -11.84 -15.31 13.31
C GLY A 143 -11.06 -15.61 12.02
N SER A 144 -11.43 -14.94 10.96
CA SER A 144 -10.75 -15.03 9.67
C SER A 144 -10.55 -13.66 9.04
N MET A 145 -9.50 -13.54 8.25
CA MET A 145 -9.19 -12.33 7.49
C MET A 145 -8.97 -12.68 6.03
N ASP A 146 -9.55 -11.90 5.15
CA ASP A 146 -9.25 -11.98 3.74
C ASP A 146 -7.87 -11.40 3.46
N LYS A 147 -7.08 -12.14 2.69
CA LYS A 147 -5.73 -11.76 2.28
C LYS A 147 -5.73 -11.29 0.84
N TYR A 148 -5.17 -10.13 0.63
CA TYR A 148 -4.83 -9.56 -0.67
C TYR A 148 -3.31 -9.36 -0.72
N GLU A 149 -2.67 -9.79 -1.80
CA GLU A 149 -1.22 -9.66 -1.91
C GLU A 149 -0.81 -9.32 -3.34
N VAL A 150 -0.07 -8.22 -3.48
CA VAL A 150 0.44 -7.70 -4.75
C VAL A 150 1.94 -7.91 -4.81
N THR A 151 2.40 -8.48 -5.92
CA THR A 151 3.81 -8.56 -6.33
C THR A 151 3.94 -7.99 -7.74
N GLU A 152 5.16 -7.76 -8.21
CA GLU A 152 5.39 -7.31 -9.59
C GLU A 152 4.70 -8.21 -10.63
N ASN A 153 4.70 -9.53 -10.40
CA ASN A 153 4.13 -10.52 -11.32
C ASN A 153 2.62 -10.72 -11.16
N SER A 154 1.99 -10.14 -10.15
CA SER A 154 0.54 -10.27 -9.90
C SER A 154 -0.27 -9.02 -10.25
N ILE A 155 0.39 -7.97 -10.69
CA ILE A 155 -0.28 -6.75 -11.17
C ILE A 155 -0.98 -7.06 -12.49
N PRO A 156 -2.23 -6.65 -12.70
CA PRO A 156 -2.87 -6.70 -14.00
C PRO A 156 -2.03 -5.94 -15.05
N MET A 157 -1.64 -6.64 -16.12
CA MET A 157 -0.77 -6.09 -17.16
C MET A 157 -1.52 -5.31 -18.24
N ASP A 158 -2.84 -5.33 -18.21
CA ASP A 158 -3.70 -4.63 -19.17
C ASP A 158 -3.81 -3.11 -18.91
N GLY A 159 -3.38 -2.65 -17.72
CA GLY A 159 -3.47 -1.25 -17.30
C GLY A 159 -4.91 -0.71 -17.17
N GLN A 160 -5.91 -1.59 -17.17
CA GLN A 160 -7.34 -1.24 -17.14
C GLN A 160 -8.11 -1.91 -16.02
N THR A 161 -7.70 -3.10 -15.59
CA THR A 161 -8.33 -3.81 -14.47
C THR A 161 -8.14 -3.04 -13.17
N LEU A 162 -9.23 -2.67 -12.50
CA LEU A 162 -9.20 -1.76 -11.35
C LEU A 162 -8.91 -2.44 -10.01
N GLY A 163 -9.15 -3.72 -9.89
CA GLY A 163 -9.09 -4.44 -8.61
C GLY A 163 -7.95 -5.43 -8.50
N ILE A 164 -7.65 -5.80 -7.28
CA ILE A 164 -6.83 -6.96 -6.94
C ILE A 164 -7.74 -8.00 -6.30
N ASP A 165 -7.69 -9.21 -6.82
CA ASP A 165 -8.48 -10.31 -6.29
C ASP A 165 -7.95 -10.80 -4.94
N LYS A 166 -8.87 -11.31 -4.13
CA LYS A 166 -8.53 -11.97 -2.89
C LYS A 166 -7.64 -13.18 -3.17
N SER A 167 -6.47 -13.22 -2.51
CA SER A 167 -5.53 -14.33 -2.66
C SER A 167 -6.02 -15.60 -1.93
N ASN A 168 -6.42 -15.43 -0.67
CA ASN A 168 -6.96 -16.50 0.19
C ASN A 168 -7.55 -15.89 1.48
N THR A 169 -7.91 -16.75 2.43
CA THR A 169 -8.33 -16.37 3.78
C THR A 169 -7.34 -16.95 4.79
N VAL A 170 -7.03 -16.18 5.83
CA VAL A 170 -6.13 -16.57 6.91
C VAL A 170 -6.91 -16.64 8.22
N SER A 171 -6.73 -17.71 8.97
CA SER A 171 -7.33 -17.89 10.29
C SER A 171 -6.55 -17.12 11.36
N VAL A 172 -7.29 -16.54 12.32
CA VAL A 172 -6.76 -15.99 13.57
C VAL A 172 -7.05 -17.01 14.66
N GLU A 173 -6.01 -17.49 15.32
CA GLU A 173 -6.12 -18.50 16.38
C GLU A 173 -5.43 -18.00 17.65
N ASN A 174 -6.15 -17.96 18.75
CA ASN A 174 -5.63 -17.49 20.05
C ASN A 174 -5.00 -16.07 19.96
N GLY A 175 -5.58 -15.20 19.16
CA GLY A 175 -5.04 -13.85 18.94
C GLY A 175 -3.81 -13.77 18.04
N ALA A 176 -3.41 -14.86 17.40
CA ALA A 176 -2.23 -14.90 16.54
C ALA A 176 -2.59 -15.13 15.06
N LEU A 177 -1.95 -14.36 14.20
CA LEU A 177 -1.93 -14.52 12.75
C LEU A 177 -0.53 -15.00 12.34
N ASN A 178 -0.43 -16.21 11.79
CA ASN A 178 0.81 -16.74 11.24
C ASN A 178 0.82 -16.50 9.73
N LEU A 179 1.77 -15.72 9.26
CA LEU A 179 1.82 -15.18 7.91
C LEU A 179 3.13 -15.54 7.23
N ILE A 180 3.04 -15.66 5.90
CA ILE A 180 4.21 -15.61 5.02
C ILE A 180 3.97 -14.42 4.08
N ILE A 181 4.88 -13.45 4.12
CA ILE A 181 4.89 -12.33 3.17
C ILE A 181 5.99 -12.57 2.14
N ARG A 182 5.62 -12.53 0.86
CA ARG A 182 6.55 -12.77 -0.26
C ARG A 182 7.58 -11.65 -0.39
N PRO A 183 8.74 -11.92 -1.05
CA PRO A 183 9.66 -10.86 -1.38
C PRO A 183 9.01 -9.83 -2.30
N ASN A 184 9.40 -8.58 -2.17
CA ASN A 184 8.89 -7.47 -2.98
C ASN A 184 7.36 -7.50 -3.11
N SER A 185 6.64 -7.55 -1.98
CA SER A 185 5.18 -7.62 -1.98
C SER A 185 4.54 -6.63 -1.02
N VAL A 186 3.31 -6.25 -1.35
CA VAL A 186 2.40 -5.51 -0.47
C VAL A 186 1.23 -6.42 -0.15
N MET A 187 0.91 -6.54 1.13
CA MET A 187 -0.15 -7.41 1.63
C MET A 187 -1.15 -6.61 2.46
N VAL A 188 -2.41 -6.88 2.25
CA VAL A 188 -3.49 -6.43 3.13
C VAL A 188 -4.23 -7.65 3.66
N LEU A 189 -4.41 -7.68 4.97
CA LEU A 189 -5.28 -8.63 5.66
C LEU A 189 -6.43 -7.84 6.27
N THR A 190 -7.65 -8.24 6.01
CA THR A 190 -8.80 -7.50 6.52
C THR A 190 -10.00 -8.41 6.77
N ASN A 191 -10.82 -8.06 7.76
CA ASN A 191 -12.15 -8.62 7.92
C ASN A 191 -13.27 -7.58 7.61
N ILE A 192 -12.89 -6.49 6.93
CA ILE A 192 -13.83 -5.58 6.30
C ILE A 192 -14.28 -6.23 4.99
N ALA A 193 -15.58 -6.32 4.77
CA ALA A 193 -16.12 -6.84 3.52
C ALA A 193 -15.76 -5.89 2.35
N ALA A 194 -15.35 -6.46 1.22
CA ALA A 194 -15.24 -5.67 -0.01
C ALA A 194 -16.64 -5.25 -0.47
N GLU A 195 -16.85 -3.96 -0.67
CA GLU A 195 -18.04 -3.41 -1.32
C GLU A 195 -17.99 -3.60 -2.85
#